data_ca25fa5e5f25cc41cf453e3cc2d50a17
#
_entry.id   ca25fa5e5f25cc41cf453e3cc2d50a17
#
_cell.length_a   1.000
_cell.length_b   1.000
_cell.length_c   1.000
_cell.angle_alpha   90.00
_cell.angle_beta   90.00
_cell.angle_gamma   90.00
#
_symmetry.space_group_name_H-M   'P 1'
#
loop_
_entity.id
_entity.type
_entity.pdbx_description
1 polymer ?
#
loop_
_entity_poly.entity_id
_entity_poly.type
_entity_poly.pdbx_seq_one_letter_code
_entity_poly.pdbx_strand_id
1 'polypeptide(L)'
;DGTVTLFYEDGKEASKITFKNGSKEGEAISYYQNGKEKEKGTFKNNKYEGKVNVFYDTGETAVEQTFKNGNLDGEYKEFYKGNKPKVTGKYIKGKEDGEYVIYYENGKKQVESKFQEGKAIGEWTYYFEDGKLSKKMTFVNGEKDGKQEEYYPNGNKKLDSEFKAGKESGKWTVYFENGKENEGIELLNLI
;
A
#
# COMPACT_ATOMS: atom_id res chain seq x y z
N ASP A 1 -30.32 21.98 6.69
CA ASP A 1 -29.15 22.50 5.94
C ASP A 1 -28.24 23.27 6.87
N GLY A 2 -26.95 23.19 6.64
CA GLY A 2 -25.93 23.88 7.43
C GLY A 2 -24.86 22.96 8.00
N THR A 3 -23.94 23.55 8.77
CA THR A 3 -22.83 22.82 9.40
C THR A 3 -23.22 22.35 10.78
N VAL A 4 -23.05 21.06 11.05
CA VAL A 4 -23.21 20.44 12.37
C VAL A 4 -21.81 20.31 12.98
N THR A 5 -21.66 20.79 14.19
CA THR A 5 -20.43 20.63 14.99
C THR A 5 -20.71 19.66 16.12
N LEU A 6 -19.90 18.61 16.23
CA LEU A 6 -19.86 17.70 17.36
C LEU A 6 -18.70 18.06 18.28
N PHE A 7 -18.86 17.82 19.57
CA PHE A 7 -17.85 18.16 20.57
C PHE A 7 -17.45 16.91 21.36
N TYR A 8 -16.24 16.89 21.85
CA TYR A 8 -15.77 15.98 22.87
C TYR A 8 -16.41 16.34 24.24
N GLU A 9 -16.33 15.43 25.20
CA GLU A 9 -16.84 15.64 26.56
C GLU A 9 -16.16 16.85 27.27
N ASP A 10 -14.93 17.19 26.89
CA ASP A 10 -14.20 18.36 27.40
C ASP A 10 -14.58 19.68 26.70
N GLY A 11 -15.58 19.66 25.81
CA GLY A 11 -16.10 20.81 25.10
C GLY A 11 -15.33 21.23 23.86
N LYS A 12 -14.25 20.52 23.50
CA LYS A 12 -13.52 20.79 22.26
C LYS A 12 -14.24 20.22 21.05
N GLU A 13 -14.06 20.85 19.90
CA GLU A 13 -14.62 20.36 18.65
C GLU A 13 -14.06 18.99 18.29
N ALA A 14 -14.96 18.02 18.01
CA ALA A 14 -14.61 16.68 17.56
C ALA A 14 -14.78 16.56 16.04
N SER A 15 -15.80 17.21 15.47
CA SER A 15 -16.00 17.24 14.02
C SER A 15 -16.92 18.38 13.58
N LYS A 16 -16.74 18.81 12.33
CA LYS A 16 -17.64 19.70 11.59
C LYS A 16 -18.06 19.01 10.30
N ILE A 17 -19.35 18.92 10.05
CA ILE A 17 -19.89 18.27 8.85
C ILE A 17 -20.97 19.14 8.28
N THR A 18 -20.89 19.43 6.98
CA THR A 18 -21.92 20.21 6.27
C THR A 18 -22.99 19.29 5.70
N PHE A 19 -24.25 19.69 5.88
CA PHE A 19 -25.41 18.99 5.37
C PHE A 19 -26.23 19.89 4.45
N LYS A 20 -26.80 19.30 3.42
CA LYS A 20 -27.77 19.90 2.51
C LYS A 20 -28.87 18.89 2.21
N ASN A 21 -30.12 19.29 2.42
CA ASN A 21 -31.32 18.42 2.24
C ASN A 21 -31.19 17.06 2.96
N GLY A 22 -30.65 17.07 4.19
CA GLY A 22 -30.47 15.87 5.02
C GLY A 22 -29.28 14.98 4.63
N SER A 23 -28.52 15.31 3.59
CA SER A 23 -27.35 14.56 3.15
C SER A 23 -26.06 15.32 3.50
N LYS A 24 -24.98 14.59 3.79
CA LYS A 24 -23.65 15.19 3.89
C LYS A 24 -23.25 15.74 2.53
N GLU A 25 -22.97 17.05 2.49
CA GLU A 25 -22.67 17.78 1.26
C GLU A 25 -21.71 18.91 1.55
N GLY A 26 -20.53 18.89 0.95
CA GLY A 26 -19.48 19.87 1.19
C GLY A 26 -18.41 19.39 2.16
N GLU A 27 -17.66 20.32 2.73
CA GLU A 27 -16.53 20.00 3.60
C GLU A 27 -16.93 19.30 4.89
N ALA A 28 -16.12 18.32 5.27
CA ALA A 28 -16.16 17.67 6.57
C ALA A 28 -14.74 17.60 7.16
N ILE A 29 -14.62 17.95 8.44
CA ILE A 29 -13.38 17.92 9.18
C ILE A 29 -13.62 17.19 10.49
N SER A 30 -12.76 16.29 10.87
CA SER A 30 -12.66 15.75 12.23
C SER A 30 -11.36 16.18 12.88
N TYR A 31 -11.38 16.23 14.21
CA TYR A 31 -10.25 16.72 15.01
C TYR A 31 -9.82 15.66 16.01
N TYR A 32 -8.58 15.69 16.40
CA TYR A 32 -8.06 15.05 17.60
C TYR A 32 -8.45 15.86 18.84
N GLN A 33 -8.39 15.24 20.01
CA GLN A 33 -8.68 15.90 21.28
C GLN A 33 -7.70 17.06 21.62
N ASN A 34 -6.51 17.06 20.98
CA ASN A 34 -5.55 18.19 21.05
C ASN A 34 -5.91 19.36 20.12
N GLY A 35 -7.04 19.29 19.39
CA GLY A 35 -7.55 20.33 18.49
C GLY A 35 -6.95 20.31 17.07
N LYS A 36 -5.99 19.44 16.78
CA LYS A 36 -5.45 19.31 15.43
C LYS A 36 -6.40 18.50 14.54
N GLU A 37 -6.41 18.83 13.25
CA GLU A 37 -7.18 18.07 12.26
C GLU A 37 -6.73 16.61 12.27
N LYS A 38 -7.72 15.70 12.23
CA LYS A 38 -7.54 14.25 12.12
C LYS A 38 -7.82 13.77 10.70
N GLU A 39 -8.89 14.30 10.11
CA GLU A 39 -9.30 13.98 8.75
C GLU A 39 -10.03 15.19 8.15
N LYS A 40 -9.77 15.44 6.87
CA LYS A 40 -10.41 16.49 6.10
C LYS A 40 -10.75 15.99 4.71
N GLY A 41 -12.00 16.21 4.30
CA GLY A 41 -12.47 15.80 2.98
C GLY A 41 -13.76 16.50 2.60
N THR A 42 -14.23 16.18 1.39
CA THR A 42 -15.50 16.71 0.86
C THR A 42 -16.47 15.56 0.64
N PHE A 43 -17.72 15.77 1.06
CA PHE A 43 -18.83 14.88 0.77
C PHE A 43 -19.69 15.40 -0.36
N LYS A 44 -20.22 14.48 -1.14
CA LYS A 44 -21.28 14.68 -2.12
C LYS A 44 -22.28 13.54 -1.98
N ASN A 45 -23.54 13.86 -1.66
CA ASN A 45 -24.58 12.86 -1.46
C ASN A 45 -24.17 11.74 -0.47
N ASN A 46 -23.67 12.09 0.71
CA ASN A 46 -23.18 11.19 1.77
C ASN A 46 -21.93 10.35 1.42
N LYS A 47 -21.27 10.60 0.29
CA LYS A 47 -20.07 9.87 -0.16
C LYS A 47 -18.89 10.83 -0.28
N TYR A 48 -17.69 10.36 0.03
CA TYR A 48 -16.50 11.14 -0.25
C TYR A 48 -16.36 11.42 -1.75
N GLU A 49 -15.95 12.65 -2.06
CA GLU A 49 -15.69 13.13 -3.42
C GLU A 49 -14.45 14.02 -3.44
N GLY A 50 -13.48 13.73 -4.30
CA GLY A 50 -12.23 14.45 -4.38
C GLY A 50 -11.20 14.03 -3.34
N LYS A 51 -10.30 14.94 -2.97
CA LYS A 51 -9.22 14.65 -2.03
C LYS A 51 -9.72 14.51 -0.60
N VAL A 52 -9.19 13.51 0.09
CA VAL A 52 -9.36 13.30 1.54
C VAL A 52 -7.97 13.13 2.14
N ASN A 53 -7.67 13.93 3.15
CA ASN A 53 -6.41 13.89 3.89
C ASN A 53 -6.66 13.38 5.30
N VAL A 54 -5.80 12.48 5.76
CA VAL A 54 -5.73 12.03 7.14
C VAL A 54 -4.41 12.52 7.73
N PHE A 55 -4.44 12.95 8.97
CA PHE A 55 -3.28 13.51 9.65
C PHE A 55 -2.94 12.70 10.89
N TYR A 56 -1.70 12.73 11.30
CA TYR A 56 -1.27 12.30 12.63
C TYR A 56 -1.71 13.32 13.69
N ASP A 57 -1.71 12.90 14.95
CA ASP A 57 -1.98 13.77 16.09
C ASP A 57 -0.94 14.90 16.27
N THR A 58 0.20 14.77 15.59
CA THR A 58 1.23 15.82 15.44
C THR A 58 0.83 16.91 14.45
N GLY A 59 -0.17 16.65 13.59
CA GLY A 59 -0.62 17.52 12.49
C GLY A 59 0.08 17.26 11.15
N GLU A 60 1.02 16.33 11.11
CA GLU A 60 1.66 15.90 9.86
C GLU A 60 0.70 15.03 9.04
N THR A 61 0.82 15.06 7.72
CA THR A 61 0.03 14.22 6.84
C THR A 61 0.37 12.75 7.05
N ALA A 62 -0.65 11.92 7.28
CA ALA A 62 -0.53 10.47 7.37
C ALA A 62 -0.97 9.79 6.06
N VAL A 63 -2.08 10.26 5.45
CA VAL A 63 -2.62 9.70 4.21
C VAL A 63 -3.16 10.83 3.31
N GLU A 64 -2.84 10.77 2.04
CA GLU A 64 -3.49 11.51 0.97
C GLU A 64 -4.17 10.52 0.04
N GLN A 65 -5.46 10.72 -0.21
CA GLN A 65 -6.24 9.81 -1.05
C GLN A 65 -7.29 10.58 -1.85
N THR A 66 -7.69 10.01 -2.99
CA THR A 66 -8.69 10.63 -3.85
C THR A 66 -9.87 9.69 -4.02
N PHE A 67 -11.08 10.24 -3.86
CA PHE A 67 -12.33 9.52 -3.98
C PHE A 67 -13.17 10.02 -5.15
N LYS A 68 -13.92 9.11 -5.74
CA LYS A 68 -14.99 9.41 -6.68
C LYS A 68 -16.21 8.56 -6.36
N ASN A 69 -17.34 9.22 -6.06
CA ASN A 69 -18.57 8.54 -5.64
C ASN A 69 -18.37 7.58 -4.46
N GLY A 70 -17.49 7.90 -3.50
CA GLY A 70 -17.20 7.12 -2.31
C GLY A 70 -16.22 5.96 -2.50
N ASN A 71 -15.69 5.74 -3.70
CA ASN A 71 -14.64 4.75 -3.95
C ASN A 71 -13.30 5.46 -4.13
N LEU A 72 -12.21 4.84 -3.69
CA LEU A 72 -10.86 5.30 -4.04
C LEU A 72 -10.72 5.33 -5.57
N ASP A 73 -10.37 6.48 -6.12
CA ASP A 73 -10.23 6.70 -7.57
C ASP A 73 -9.24 7.83 -7.82
N GLY A 74 -7.98 7.49 -7.96
CA GLY A 74 -6.88 8.43 -8.12
C GLY A 74 -5.65 8.06 -7.32
N GLU A 75 -4.81 9.05 -7.05
CA GLU A 75 -3.58 8.91 -6.28
C GLU A 75 -3.88 8.50 -4.83
N TYR A 76 -3.01 7.62 -4.30
CA TYR A 76 -3.00 7.19 -2.91
C TYR A 76 -1.57 7.28 -2.37
N LYS A 77 -1.41 7.94 -1.24
CA LYS A 77 -0.11 8.08 -0.56
C LYS A 77 -0.28 7.92 0.93
N GLU A 78 0.56 7.10 1.53
CA GLU A 78 0.78 7.07 2.98
C GLU A 78 2.16 7.63 3.32
N PHE A 79 2.27 8.18 4.50
CA PHE A 79 3.51 8.74 5.01
C PHE A 79 3.83 8.18 6.40
N TYR A 80 5.09 8.02 6.71
CA TYR A 80 5.59 7.95 8.07
C TYR A 80 5.57 9.34 8.72
N LYS A 81 5.67 9.42 10.04
CA LYS A 81 5.96 10.70 10.72
C LYS A 81 7.23 11.31 10.13
N GLY A 82 7.29 12.66 10.04
CA GLY A 82 8.37 13.36 9.34
C GLY A 82 8.15 13.46 7.82
N ASN A 83 6.92 13.23 7.34
CA ASN A 83 6.52 13.34 5.91
C ASN A 83 7.33 12.45 4.96
N LYS A 84 7.90 11.36 5.45
CA LYS A 84 8.60 10.39 4.62
C LYS A 84 7.57 9.48 3.95
N PRO A 85 7.67 9.21 2.64
CA PRO A 85 6.76 8.31 1.96
C PRO A 85 6.83 6.91 2.57
N LYS A 86 5.66 6.29 2.78
CA LYS A 86 5.49 4.92 3.25
C LYS A 86 4.89 4.04 2.16
N VAL A 87 3.86 4.55 1.48
CA VAL A 87 3.20 3.89 0.36
C VAL A 87 2.88 4.91 -0.70
N THR A 88 3.08 4.56 -1.96
CA THR A 88 2.55 5.31 -3.11
C THR A 88 1.88 4.34 -4.06
N GLY A 89 0.72 4.72 -4.57
CA GLY A 89 -0.04 3.89 -5.49
C GLY A 89 -1.17 4.69 -6.14
N LYS A 90 -1.94 3.99 -6.95
CA LYS A 90 -3.12 4.52 -7.63
C LYS A 90 -4.26 3.52 -7.53
N TYR A 91 -5.46 4.04 -7.41
CA TYR A 91 -6.70 3.28 -7.43
C TYR A 91 -7.60 3.72 -8.58
N ILE A 92 -8.33 2.78 -9.15
CA ILE A 92 -9.42 3.02 -10.10
C ILE A 92 -10.63 2.24 -9.61
N LYS A 93 -11.73 2.96 -9.32
CA LYS A 93 -12.99 2.36 -8.82
C LYS A 93 -12.78 1.44 -7.60
N GLY A 94 -11.92 1.84 -6.66
CA GLY A 94 -11.63 1.13 -5.42
C GLY A 94 -10.65 -0.04 -5.53
N LYS A 95 -10.03 -0.24 -6.70
CA LYS A 95 -9.04 -1.30 -6.94
C LYS A 95 -7.69 -0.69 -7.26
N GLU A 96 -6.62 -1.31 -6.79
CA GLU A 96 -5.25 -0.93 -7.15
C GLU A 96 -5.07 -1.04 -8.67
N ASP A 97 -4.46 -0.01 -9.28
CA ASP A 97 -4.21 0.02 -10.72
C ASP A 97 -2.96 0.82 -11.05
N GLY A 98 -1.98 0.18 -11.68
CA GLY A 98 -0.68 0.76 -11.98
C GLY A 98 0.41 0.39 -10.98
N GLU A 99 1.43 1.22 -10.87
CA GLU A 99 2.55 1.02 -9.94
C GLU A 99 2.12 1.22 -8.49
N TYR A 100 2.66 0.38 -7.61
CA TYR A 100 2.44 0.44 -6.19
C TYR A 100 3.76 0.18 -5.47
N VAL A 101 4.23 1.15 -4.68
CA VAL A 101 5.54 1.12 -4.05
C VAL A 101 5.39 1.28 -2.54
N ILE A 102 6.06 0.41 -1.80
CA ILE A 102 6.19 0.48 -0.35
C ILE A 102 7.63 0.88 -0.02
N TYR A 103 7.80 1.74 0.96
CA TYR A 103 9.09 2.24 1.41
C TYR A 103 9.36 1.85 2.86
N TYR A 104 10.61 1.66 3.20
CA TYR A 104 11.09 1.65 4.57
C TYR A 104 11.12 3.07 5.14
N GLU A 105 11.14 3.19 6.47
CA GLU A 105 11.20 4.50 7.15
C GLU A 105 12.49 5.28 6.85
N ASN A 106 13.57 4.59 6.43
CA ASN A 106 14.80 5.21 5.93
C ASN A 106 14.68 5.80 4.52
N GLY A 107 13.49 5.70 3.88
CA GLY A 107 13.18 6.23 2.56
C GLY A 107 13.57 5.32 1.39
N LYS A 108 14.23 4.19 1.63
CA LYS A 108 14.53 3.23 0.57
C LYS A 108 13.30 2.39 0.24
N LYS A 109 13.20 1.94 -1.01
CA LYS A 109 12.12 1.05 -1.43
C LYS A 109 12.20 -0.28 -0.69
N GLN A 110 11.05 -0.79 -0.27
CA GLN A 110 10.86 -2.10 0.31
C GLN A 110 10.25 -3.06 -0.72
N VAL A 111 9.23 -2.58 -1.45
CA VAL A 111 8.56 -3.36 -2.49
C VAL A 111 8.25 -2.44 -3.67
N GLU A 112 8.54 -2.89 -4.86
CA GLU A 112 8.01 -2.36 -6.12
C GLU A 112 7.09 -3.41 -6.72
N SER A 113 5.88 -3.01 -7.04
CA SER A 113 4.83 -3.90 -7.53
C SER A 113 3.94 -3.19 -8.53
N LYS A 114 3.17 -3.98 -9.29
CA LYS A 114 2.20 -3.46 -10.24
C LYS A 114 0.90 -4.22 -10.16
N PHE A 115 -0.19 -3.49 -10.27
CA PHE A 115 -1.55 -4.02 -10.27
C PHE A 115 -2.31 -3.62 -11.52
N GLN A 116 -3.27 -4.44 -11.88
CA GLN A 116 -4.30 -4.12 -12.86
C GLN A 116 -5.64 -4.62 -12.33
N GLU A 117 -6.60 -3.71 -12.17
CA GLU A 117 -7.93 -4.01 -11.61
C GLU A 117 -7.89 -4.77 -10.28
N GLY A 118 -6.94 -4.46 -9.40
CA GLY A 118 -6.72 -5.10 -8.09
C GLY A 118 -5.98 -6.43 -8.14
N LYS A 119 -5.51 -6.86 -9.33
CA LYS A 119 -4.74 -8.09 -9.48
C LYS A 119 -3.26 -7.77 -9.67
N ALA A 120 -2.40 -8.50 -8.97
CA ALA A 120 -0.96 -8.43 -9.16
C ALA A 120 -0.57 -8.82 -10.58
N ILE A 121 0.29 -8.02 -11.23
CA ILE A 121 0.84 -8.28 -12.56
C ILE A 121 2.32 -7.92 -12.65
N GLY A 122 3.02 -8.50 -13.63
CA GLY A 122 4.40 -8.17 -13.94
C GLY A 122 5.39 -8.61 -12.86
N GLU A 123 6.60 -8.06 -12.92
CA GLU A 123 7.64 -8.35 -11.93
C GLU A 123 7.40 -7.55 -10.66
N TRP A 124 7.45 -8.23 -9.52
CA TRP A 124 7.47 -7.66 -8.19
C TRP A 124 8.87 -7.79 -7.63
N THR A 125 9.41 -6.68 -7.14
CA THR A 125 10.76 -6.60 -6.60
C THR A 125 10.74 -6.21 -5.14
N TYR A 126 11.45 -6.95 -4.31
CA TYR A 126 11.58 -6.74 -2.87
C TYR A 126 13.02 -6.40 -2.53
N TYR A 127 13.21 -5.53 -1.59
CA TYR A 127 14.53 -5.06 -1.17
C TYR A 127 14.72 -5.26 0.33
N PHE A 128 15.95 -5.44 0.75
CA PHE A 128 16.35 -5.30 2.14
C PHE A 128 16.38 -3.83 2.55
N GLU A 129 16.41 -3.56 3.85
CA GLU A 129 16.42 -2.19 4.38
C GLU A 129 17.69 -1.40 3.97
N ASP A 130 18.79 -2.08 3.67
CA ASP A 130 19.99 -1.49 3.10
C ASP A 130 19.85 -1.11 1.60
N GLY A 131 18.72 -1.50 0.97
CA GLY A 131 18.37 -1.23 -0.42
C GLY A 131 18.86 -2.29 -1.41
N LYS A 132 19.50 -3.36 -0.94
CA LYS A 132 19.87 -4.48 -1.81
C LYS A 132 18.66 -5.33 -2.16
N LEU A 133 18.70 -5.95 -3.32
CA LEU A 133 17.69 -6.88 -3.80
C LEU A 133 17.56 -8.08 -2.84
N SER A 134 16.33 -8.38 -2.41
CA SER A 134 16.04 -9.54 -1.57
C SER A 134 15.24 -10.61 -2.29
N LYS A 135 14.33 -10.19 -3.20
CA LYS A 135 13.48 -11.15 -3.93
C LYS A 135 12.92 -10.53 -5.20
N LYS A 136 12.76 -11.34 -6.24
CA LYS A 136 11.99 -11.04 -7.43
C LYS A 136 11.00 -12.16 -7.71
N MET A 137 9.81 -11.82 -8.21
CA MET A 137 8.82 -12.79 -8.66
C MET A 137 7.90 -12.16 -9.70
N THR A 138 7.35 -13.00 -10.58
CA THR A 138 6.45 -12.55 -11.64
C THR A 138 5.02 -12.99 -11.35
N PHE A 139 4.07 -12.09 -11.63
CA PHE A 139 2.65 -12.34 -11.50
C PHE A 139 1.92 -12.14 -12.83
N VAL A 140 0.92 -13.00 -13.06
CA VAL A 140 -0.05 -12.89 -14.16
C VAL A 140 -1.45 -13.06 -13.57
N ASN A 141 -2.30 -12.06 -13.73
CA ASN A 141 -3.69 -12.06 -13.22
C ASN A 141 -3.83 -12.38 -11.72
N GLY A 142 -2.87 -11.99 -10.89
CA GLY A 142 -2.87 -12.22 -9.44
C GLY A 142 -2.19 -13.51 -8.98
N GLU A 143 -1.80 -14.38 -9.90
CA GLU A 143 -1.12 -15.64 -9.59
C GLU A 143 0.37 -15.55 -9.94
N LYS A 144 1.22 -16.25 -9.18
CA LYS A 144 2.64 -16.39 -9.53
C LYS A 144 2.75 -17.15 -10.86
N ASP A 145 3.42 -16.56 -11.83
CA ASP A 145 3.67 -17.20 -13.14
C ASP A 145 5.02 -16.71 -13.68
N GLY A 146 6.01 -17.59 -13.74
CA GLY A 146 7.37 -17.29 -14.12
C GLY A 146 8.38 -17.51 -12.99
N LYS A 147 9.54 -16.91 -13.14
CA LYS A 147 10.66 -17.08 -12.21
C LYS A 147 10.42 -16.37 -10.89
N GLN A 148 10.91 -17.00 -9.82
CA GLN A 148 11.11 -16.40 -8.51
C GLN A 148 12.58 -16.57 -8.11
N GLU A 149 13.21 -15.49 -7.74
CA GLU A 149 14.59 -15.46 -7.24
C GLU A 149 14.62 -14.85 -5.85
N GLU A 150 15.34 -15.44 -4.91
CA GLU A 150 15.62 -14.88 -3.61
C GLU A 150 17.14 -14.71 -3.40
N TYR A 151 17.52 -13.73 -2.61
CA TYR A 151 18.88 -13.36 -2.38
C TYR A 151 19.21 -13.25 -0.89
N TYR A 152 20.43 -13.53 -0.54
CA TYR A 152 20.99 -13.25 0.78
C TYR A 152 21.39 -11.77 0.91
N PRO A 153 21.54 -11.22 2.12
CA PRO A 153 21.98 -9.83 2.32
C PRO A 153 23.36 -9.52 1.72
N ASN A 154 24.21 -10.52 1.52
CA ASN A 154 25.49 -10.38 0.84
C ASN A 154 25.36 -10.25 -0.70
N GLY A 155 24.13 -10.42 -1.25
CA GLY A 155 23.84 -10.33 -2.68
C GLY A 155 23.92 -11.65 -3.44
N ASN A 156 24.37 -12.73 -2.82
CA ASN A 156 24.37 -14.04 -3.45
C ASN A 156 22.94 -14.60 -3.52
N LYS A 157 22.67 -15.38 -4.57
CA LYS A 157 21.39 -16.09 -4.68
C LYS A 157 21.19 -17.04 -3.51
N LYS A 158 19.92 -17.13 -3.06
CA LYS A 158 19.43 -18.04 -2.02
C LYS A 158 18.55 -19.11 -2.61
N LEU A 159 17.71 -18.74 -3.56
CA LEU A 159 16.74 -19.61 -4.20
C LEU A 159 16.47 -19.16 -5.64
N ASP A 160 16.47 -20.13 -6.55
CA ASP A 160 15.84 -20.02 -7.87
C ASP A 160 14.68 -21.00 -7.93
N SER A 161 13.51 -20.55 -8.35
CA SER A 161 12.33 -21.37 -8.52
C SER A 161 11.46 -20.84 -9.64
N GLU A 162 10.53 -21.65 -10.12
CA GLU A 162 9.62 -21.29 -11.18
C GLU A 162 8.18 -21.69 -10.81
N PHE A 163 7.23 -20.85 -11.22
CA PHE A 163 5.82 -21.05 -11.01
C PHE A 163 5.06 -20.98 -12.33
N LYS A 164 3.98 -21.76 -12.41
CA LYS A 164 3.02 -21.72 -13.50
C LYS A 164 1.60 -21.74 -12.94
N ALA A 165 0.82 -20.70 -13.24
CA ALA A 165 -0.55 -20.56 -12.74
C ALA A 165 -0.67 -20.81 -11.22
N GLY A 166 0.18 -20.16 -10.42
CA GLY A 166 0.22 -20.22 -8.95
C GLY A 166 0.85 -21.48 -8.37
N LYS A 167 1.16 -22.49 -9.19
CA LYS A 167 1.77 -23.75 -8.75
C LYS A 167 3.26 -23.77 -9.03
N GLU A 168 4.00 -24.42 -8.16
CA GLU A 168 5.42 -24.70 -8.38
C GLU A 168 5.60 -25.51 -9.68
N SER A 169 6.58 -25.11 -10.48
CA SER A 169 6.94 -25.76 -11.73
C SER A 169 8.44 -25.69 -11.95
N GLY A 170 8.98 -26.63 -12.75
CA GLY A 170 10.39 -26.65 -13.07
C GLY A 170 11.32 -27.05 -11.90
N LYS A 171 12.61 -26.76 -12.08
CA LYS A 171 13.65 -27.07 -11.09
C LYS A 171 13.71 -25.96 -10.03
N TRP A 172 13.79 -26.35 -8.78
CA TRP A 172 14.14 -25.48 -7.67
C TRP A 172 15.61 -25.67 -7.34
N THR A 173 16.33 -24.57 -7.19
CA THR A 173 17.75 -24.60 -6.81
C THR A 173 17.94 -23.72 -5.58
N VAL A 174 18.47 -24.34 -4.53
CA VAL A 174 18.81 -23.65 -3.28
C VAL A 174 20.32 -23.45 -3.25
N TYR A 175 20.76 -22.33 -2.74
CA TYR A 175 22.17 -21.97 -2.63
C TYR A 175 22.54 -21.69 -1.19
N PHE A 176 23.77 -21.99 -0.83
CA PHE A 176 24.37 -21.53 0.41
C PHE A 176 24.72 -20.03 0.30
N GLU A 177 24.90 -19.38 1.44
CA GLU A 177 25.24 -17.95 1.50
C GLU A 177 26.58 -17.62 0.81
N ASN A 178 27.46 -18.61 0.63
CA ASN A 178 28.70 -18.50 -0.15
C ASN A 178 28.50 -18.60 -1.67
N GLY A 179 27.26 -18.75 -2.13
CA GLY A 179 26.86 -18.81 -3.54
C GLY A 179 26.98 -20.20 -4.19
N LYS A 180 27.41 -21.24 -3.46
CA LYS A 180 27.44 -22.62 -3.99
C LYS A 180 26.05 -23.24 -3.93
N GLU A 181 25.69 -24.05 -4.94
CA GLU A 181 24.47 -24.85 -4.90
C GLU A 181 24.46 -25.81 -3.72
N ASN A 182 23.32 -25.91 -3.07
CA ASN A 182 23.08 -26.89 -2.01
C ASN A 182 22.47 -28.16 -2.63
N GLU A 183 23.31 -29.04 -3.11
CA GLU A 183 22.93 -30.28 -3.79
C GLU A 183 22.21 -31.29 -2.85
N GLY A 184 22.22 -31.05 -1.54
CA GLY A 184 21.57 -31.91 -0.55
C GLY A 184 20.07 -31.68 -0.36
N ILE A 185 19.48 -30.67 -0.99
CA ILE A 185 18.05 -30.39 -0.93
C ILE A 185 17.41 -30.83 -2.24
N GLU A 186 17.13 -32.12 -2.38
CA GLU A 186 16.07 -32.58 -3.27
C GLU A 186 14.73 -32.18 -2.64
N LEU A 187 14.14 -31.10 -3.13
CA LEU A 187 12.72 -30.85 -2.85
C LEU A 187 11.95 -31.95 -3.54
N LEU A 188 11.61 -32.98 -2.77
CA LEU A 188 10.67 -34.02 -3.17
C LEU A 188 9.43 -33.31 -3.74
N ASN A 189 9.15 -33.55 -5.02
CA ASN A 189 7.87 -33.25 -5.64
C ASN A 189 6.79 -33.91 -4.78
N LEU A 190 6.23 -33.14 -3.85
CA LEU A 190 5.02 -33.54 -3.15
C LEU A 190 3.88 -33.47 -4.17
N ILE A 191 3.48 -34.64 -4.62
CA ILE A 191 2.31 -34.92 -5.46
C ILE A 191 1.04 -34.38 -4.80
#